data_4fd204d0ecbbc7220d6d98329a6a371a
#
_entry.id   4fd204d0ecbbc7220d6d98329a6a371a
#
_cell.length_a   1.000
_cell.length_b   1.000
_cell.length_c   1.000
_cell.angle_alpha   90.00
_cell.angle_beta   90.00
_cell.angle_gamma   90.00
#
_symmetry.space_group_name_H-M   'P 1'
#
loop_
_entity.id
_entity.type
_entity.pdbx_description
1 polymer ?
#
loop_
_entity_poly.entity_id
_entity_poly.type
_entity_poly.pdbx_seq_one_letter_code
_entity_poly.pdbx_strand_id
1 'polypeptide(L)'
;MKRRALLKLSAVAAAALLSVSNFAFAQAREPIKVGILHSLSGTMAISETSLKDVALMTIDEINKSGGVLGRKLEPVVVDPASNWPLFAEKARGLLTQDKVAVTFGCWTSVSRKSVLPVYEELNGLLFYPVQYEGEEMSKNVFYTGAAPNQQAIPAVEYLMSKEGGGAKRFFLLGTDYVYPRTTNKILRAFLHSKGVKDSDIEEVYTPFGHADYQTIVANIKKFAQGGKTAVVSTINGDSNVPFYKELGNAGLKAKDVPVVAFSVGEEELRGIDTKPLVGHLAAWNYFMSIKNPVDDDFKKKWAAWVKSNNLPGGDKRVTNDPMEATYVGIMMWKQAVEKAGSTDVDKVRKAMYGQQFKAPSGFTLVMNNNHHLSKPVMIGEVRGDGQFNVVWKTPTVIRAKPWSPYIPGNEGKPDQVM
;
A
#
# COMPACT_ATOMS: atom_id res chain seq x y z
N MET A 1 56.50 19.11 -59.45
CA MET A 1 55.12 18.71 -59.17
C MET A 1 54.96 17.56 -58.14
N LYS A 2 55.92 17.29 -57.23
CA LYS A 2 55.87 16.18 -56.27
C LYS A 2 55.70 16.60 -54.77
N ARG A 3 55.75 17.90 -54.47
CA ARG A 3 55.65 18.39 -53.07
C ARG A 3 54.19 18.77 -52.60
N ARG A 4 53.27 18.93 -53.57
CA ARG A 4 51.87 19.30 -53.22
C ARG A 4 50.94 18.10 -52.95
N ALA A 5 51.37 16.89 -53.31
CA ALA A 5 50.58 15.66 -53.08
C ALA A 5 50.78 15.09 -51.67
N LEU A 6 51.91 15.30 -51.01
CA LEU A 6 52.21 14.80 -49.68
C LEU A 6 51.56 15.60 -48.59
N LEU A 7 51.17 16.85 -48.77
CA LEU A 7 50.47 17.69 -47.80
C LEU A 7 48.93 17.44 -47.74
N LYS A 8 48.38 16.84 -48.79
CA LYS A 8 46.93 16.50 -48.81
C LYS A 8 46.62 15.14 -48.16
N LEU A 9 47.60 14.20 -48.13
CA LEU A 9 47.42 12.92 -47.47
C LEU A 9 47.51 13.01 -45.90
N SER A 10 48.34 13.93 -45.42
CA SER A 10 48.48 14.14 -43.97
C SER A 10 47.29 14.86 -43.31
N ALA A 11 46.53 15.68 -44.05
CA ALA A 11 45.34 16.34 -43.53
C ALA A 11 44.11 15.41 -43.43
N VAL A 12 44.01 14.41 -44.31
CA VAL A 12 42.90 13.42 -44.27
C VAL A 12 43.11 12.39 -43.14
N ALA A 13 44.35 12.01 -42.85
CA ALA A 13 44.69 11.09 -41.76
C ALA A 13 44.48 11.74 -40.37
N ALA A 14 44.71 13.05 -40.21
CA ALA A 14 44.47 13.77 -38.97
C ALA A 14 42.98 13.99 -38.70
N ALA A 15 42.17 14.20 -39.73
CA ALA A 15 40.71 14.31 -39.60
C ALA A 15 40.01 12.98 -39.25
N ALA A 16 40.56 11.85 -39.73
CA ALA A 16 40.04 10.51 -39.42
C ALA A 16 40.39 10.07 -37.96
N LEU A 17 41.50 10.55 -37.40
CA LEU A 17 41.90 10.28 -36.02
C LEU A 17 41.14 11.14 -34.99
N LEU A 18 40.57 12.29 -35.37
CA LEU A 18 39.74 13.13 -34.51
C LEU A 18 38.28 12.71 -34.46
N SER A 19 37.81 11.89 -35.40
CA SER A 19 36.44 11.36 -35.43
C SER A 19 36.27 10.04 -34.67
N VAL A 20 37.35 9.38 -34.23
CA VAL A 20 37.30 8.12 -33.47
C VAL A 20 37.35 8.34 -31.95
N SER A 21 37.64 9.57 -31.49
CA SER A 21 37.81 9.86 -30.05
C SER A 21 36.52 10.21 -29.32
N ASN A 22 35.33 10.20 -29.93
CA ASN A 22 34.08 10.52 -29.29
C ASN A 22 33.12 9.34 -29.08
N PHE A 23 33.56 8.11 -29.32
CA PHE A 23 32.97 6.96 -28.66
C PHE A 23 33.60 6.81 -27.26
N ALA A 24 33.39 7.82 -26.41
CA ALA A 24 33.45 7.60 -24.99
C ALA A 24 32.45 6.48 -24.73
N PHE A 25 32.94 5.28 -24.47
CA PHE A 25 32.14 4.23 -23.84
C PHE A 25 31.51 4.91 -22.60
N ALA A 26 30.24 5.24 -22.68
CA ALA A 26 29.48 5.60 -21.52
C ALA A 26 29.55 4.35 -20.62
N GLN A 27 30.56 4.34 -19.74
CA GLN A 27 30.73 3.28 -18.78
C GLN A 27 29.39 3.16 -18.07
N ALA A 28 28.71 2.03 -18.25
CA ALA A 28 27.39 1.80 -17.63
C ALA A 28 27.55 2.07 -16.13
N ARG A 29 26.88 3.13 -15.65
CA ARG A 29 26.93 3.47 -14.22
C ARG A 29 26.37 2.30 -13.44
N GLU A 30 27.00 1.96 -12.30
CA GLU A 30 26.50 0.95 -11.38
C GLU A 30 25.00 1.15 -11.10
N PRO A 31 24.19 0.07 -11.14
CA PRO A 31 22.77 0.17 -10.88
C PRO A 31 22.51 0.70 -9.47
N ILE A 32 21.31 1.24 -9.25
CA ILE A 32 20.82 1.60 -7.92
C ILE A 32 20.03 0.40 -7.40
N LYS A 33 20.52 -0.25 -6.35
CA LYS A 33 19.79 -1.33 -5.71
C LYS A 33 18.62 -0.82 -4.90
N VAL A 34 17.46 -1.46 -5.05
CA VAL A 34 16.22 -1.15 -4.32
C VAL A 34 15.67 -2.43 -3.70
N GLY A 35 15.38 -2.40 -2.40
CA GLY A 35 14.87 -3.53 -1.65
C GLY A 35 13.37 -3.71 -1.86
N ILE A 36 12.93 -4.95 -2.04
CA ILE A 36 11.52 -5.35 -2.06
C ILE A 36 11.33 -6.37 -0.94
N LEU A 37 10.65 -5.95 0.13
CA LEU A 37 10.51 -6.70 1.37
C LEU A 37 9.05 -7.07 1.60
N HIS A 38 8.62 -8.18 1.03
CA HIS A 38 7.25 -8.69 1.10
C HIS A 38 7.21 -10.19 1.33
N SER A 39 6.27 -10.65 2.17
CA SER A 39 6.04 -12.08 2.37
C SER A 39 5.48 -12.73 1.10
N LEU A 40 6.24 -13.69 0.56
CA LEU A 40 5.87 -14.48 -0.61
C LEU A 40 5.39 -15.88 -0.21
N SER A 41 5.49 -16.18 1.07
CA SER A 41 5.01 -17.41 1.72
C SER A 41 4.39 -17.09 3.09
N GLY A 42 3.64 -18.05 3.66
CA GLY A 42 2.93 -17.88 4.93
C GLY A 42 1.60 -17.13 4.80
N THR A 43 1.03 -16.71 5.94
CA THR A 43 -0.34 -16.18 6.05
C THR A 43 -0.60 -14.88 5.29
N MET A 44 0.44 -14.11 4.99
CA MET A 44 0.33 -12.82 4.30
C MET A 44 0.63 -12.89 2.80
N ALA A 45 1.05 -14.06 2.27
CA ALA A 45 1.39 -14.22 0.86
C ALA A 45 0.22 -13.86 -0.09
N ILE A 46 -1.02 -14.11 0.33
CA ILE A 46 -2.24 -13.77 -0.44
C ILE A 46 -2.31 -12.29 -0.80
N SER A 47 -1.86 -11.42 0.10
CA SER A 47 -1.89 -9.96 -0.06
C SER A 47 -0.55 -9.39 -0.57
N GLU A 48 0.59 -9.92 -0.09
CA GLU A 48 1.91 -9.31 -0.33
C GLU A 48 2.56 -9.71 -1.67
N THR A 49 2.19 -10.86 -2.25
CA THR A 49 2.79 -11.30 -3.54
C THR A 49 2.49 -10.30 -4.66
N SER A 50 1.28 -9.74 -4.70
CA SER A 50 0.91 -8.74 -5.70
C SER A 50 1.69 -7.42 -5.56
N LEU A 51 2.09 -7.06 -4.34
CA LEU A 51 2.90 -5.86 -4.08
C LEU A 51 4.34 -6.03 -4.61
N LYS A 52 4.94 -7.21 -4.43
CA LYS A 52 6.22 -7.55 -5.06
C LYS A 52 6.10 -7.46 -6.57
N ASP A 53 5.03 -8.00 -7.17
CA ASP A 53 4.84 -8.00 -8.61
C ASP A 53 4.68 -6.60 -9.18
N VAL A 54 3.86 -5.73 -8.57
CA VAL A 54 3.69 -4.34 -9.04
C VAL A 54 4.94 -3.49 -8.83
N ALA A 55 5.72 -3.77 -7.78
CA ALA A 55 7.01 -3.12 -7.58
C ALA A 55 7.99 -3.46 -8.71
N LEU A 56 8.08 -4.73 -9.09
CA LEU A 56 8.92 -5.18 -10.22
C LEU A 56 8.44 -4.58 -11.55
N MET A 57 7.13 -4.51 -11.79
CA MET A 57 6.56 -3.83 -12.96
C MET A 57 6.99 -2.37 -13.01
N THR A 58 6.88 -1.66 -11.90
CA THR A 58 7.20 -0.24 -11.83
C THR A 58 8.70 0.01 -12.06
N ILE A 59 9.56 -0.84 -11.49
CA ILE A 59 11.02 -0.79 -11.70
C ILE A 59 11.36 -1.04 -13.16
N ASP A 60 10.73 -2.02 -13.81
CA ASP A 60 10.91 -2.31 -15.22
C ASP A 60 10.50 -1.12 -16.10
N GLU A 61 9.37 -0.48 -15.82
CA GLU A 61 8.90 0.74 -16.48
C GLU A 61 9.93 1.88 -16.36
N ILE A 62 10.43 2.12 -15.16
CA ILE A 62 11.46 3.13 -14.90
C ILE A 62 12.73 2.80 -15.69
N ASN A 63 13.14 1.55 -15.70
CA ASN A 63 14.32 1.09 -16.41
C ASN A 63 14.21 1.22 -17.93
N LYS A 64 13.03 0.95 -18.50
CA LYS A 64 12.74 1.17 -19.92
C LYS A 64 12.76 2.65 -20.30
N SER A 65 12.42 3.52 -19.35
CA SER A 65 12.43 4.98 -19.53
C SER A 65 13.80 5.64 -19.25
N GLY A 66 14.86 4.86 -19.08
CA GLY A 66 16.23 5.38 -18.87
C GLY A 66 16.75 5.28 -17.44
N GLY A 67 15.95 4.75 -16.51
CA GLY A 67 16.33 4.58 -15.11
C GLY A 67 16.19 5.84 -14.28
N VAL A 68 17.00 5.98 -13.25
CA VAL A 68 17.06 7.12 -12.34
C VAL A 68 18.47 7.71 -12.33
N LEU A 69 18.62 9.00 -12.58
CA LEU A 69 19.92 9.66 -12.76
C LEU A 69 20.80 8.97 -13.81
N GLY A 70 20.22 8.38 -14.86
CA GLY A 70 20.92 7.63 -15.90
C GLY A 70 21.44 6.27 -15.42
N ARG A 71 20.93 5.72 -14.33
CA ARG A 71 21.28 4.42 -13.74
C ARG A 71 20.05 3.51 -13.75
N LYS A 72 20.23 2.24 -14.07
CA LYS A 72 19.15 1.25 -13.91
C LYS A 72 18.87 1.00 -12.43
N LEU A 73 17.62 0.67 -12.11
CA LEU A 73 17.26 0.14 -10.81
C LEU A 73 17.44 -1.39 -10.82
N GLU A 74 18.05 -1.92 -9.78
CA GLU A 74 18.22 -3.36 -9.55
C GLU A 74 17.39 -3.76 -8.33
N PRO A 75 16.29 -4.52 -8.51
CA PRO A 75 15.49 -4.97 -7.39
C PRO A 75 16.19 -6.10 -6.64
N VAL A 76 16.23 -6.00 -5.31
CA VAL A 76 16.65 -7.04 -4.38
C VAL A 76 15.40 -7.52 -3.65
N VAL A 77 14.87 -8.66 -4.08
CA VAL A 77 13.64 -9.25 -3.52
C VAL A 77 13.99 -10.22 -2.42
N VAL A 78 13.37 -10.04 -1.25
CA VAL A 78 13.53 -10.93 -0.10
C VAL A 78 12.18 -11.37 0.44
N ASP A 79 12.07 -12.64 0.83
CA ASP A 79 10.88 -13.23 1.44
C ASP A 79 11.10 -13.43 2.95
N PRO A 80 10.43 -12.67 3.82
CA PRO A 80 10.45 -12.88 5.26
C PRO A 80 9.39 -13.90 5.73
N ALA A 81 8.70 -14.59 4.84
CA ALA A 81 7.83 -15.73 5.10
C ALA A 81 6.76 -15.51 6.19
N SER A 82 6.17 -14.31 6.25
CA SER A 82 5.21 -13.92 7.30
C SER A 82 5.75 -14.09 8.74
N ASN A 83 7.07 -14.03 8.90
CA ASN A 83 7.77 -14.18 10.17
C ASN A 83 8.35 -12.83 10.59
N TRP A 84 7.83 -12.24 11.66
CA TRP A 84 8.17 -10.87 12.06
C TRP A 84 9.65 -10.67 12.45
N PRO A 85 10.31 -11.56 13.22
CA PRO A 85 11.75 -11.50 13.43
C PRO A 85 12.56 -11.57 12.15
N LEU A 86 12.14 -12.40 11.18
CA LEU A 86 12.81 -12.53 9.89
C LEU A 86 12.69 -11.25 9.05
N PHE A 87 11.61 -10.48 9.18
CA PHE A 87 11.52 -9.15 8.56
C PHE A 87 12.67 -8.24 9.00
N ALA A 88 12.97 -8.18 10.29
CA ALA A 88 14.06 -7.35 10.81
C ALA A 88 15.44 -7.85 10.33
N GLU A 89 15.67 -9.15 10.29
CA GLU A 89 16.89 -9.75 9.75
C GLU A 89 17.07 -9.40 8.25
N LYS A 90 16.03 -9.60 7.44
CA LYS A 90 16.07 -9.28 6.00
C LYS A 90 16.26 -7.78 5.76
N ALA A 91 15.60 -6.92 6.53
CA ALA A 91 15.79 -5.46 6.45
C ALA A 91 17.26 -5.08 6.73
N ARG A 92 17.88 -5.67 7.76
CA ARG A 92 19.30 -5.45 8.07
C ARG A 92 20.21 -5.92 6.93
N GLY A 93 19.95 -7.09 6.35
CA GLY A 93 20.66 -7.60 5.17
C GLY A 93 20.57 -6.65 3.97
N LEU A 94 19.37 -6.17 3.64
CA LEU A 94 19.15 -5.20 2.55
C LEU A 94 20.00 -3.93 2.75
N LEU A 95 20.09 -3.40 3.98
CA LEU A 95 20.82 -2.16 4.26
C LEU A 95 22.34 -2.36 4.37
N THR A 96 22.81 -3.46 4.97
CA THR A 96 24.23 -3.64 5.28
C THR A 96 25.00 -4.47 4.27
N GLN A 97 24.38 -5.50 3.71
CA GLN A 97 24.99 -6.41 2.74
C GLN A 97 24.70 -5.96 1.29
N ASP A 98 23.41 -5.79 0.97
CA ASP A 98 22.99 -5.40 -0.36
C ASP A 98 23.18 -3.90 -0.64
N LYS A 99 23.18 -3.08 0.42
CA LYS A 99 23.35 -1.62 0.38
C LYS A 99 22.30 -0.96 -0.52
N VAL A 100 21.04 -1.34 -0.34
CA VAL A 100 19.93 -0.75 -1.08
C VAL A 100 19.76 0.72 -0.73
N ALA A 101 19.41 1.54 -1.72
CA ALA A 101 19.16 2.97 -1.53
C ALA A 101 17.82 3.25 -0.85
N VAL A 102 16.88 2.33 -0.98
CA VAL A 102 15.51 2.41 -0.45
C VAL A 102 14.93 1.01 -0.37
N THR A 103 13.95 0.82 0.52
CA THR A 103 13.13 -0.40 0.57
C THR A 103 11.65 -0.04 0.39
N PHE A 104 10.95 -0.84 -0.40
CA PHE A 104 9.49 -0.84 -0.53
C PHE A 104 8.98 -2.14 0.08
N GLY A 105 8.12 -2.06 1.10
CA GLY A 105 7.74 -3.31 1.75
C GLY A 105 6.92 -3.20 3.01
N CYS A 106 6.74 -4.36 3.62
CA CYS A 106 5.86 -4.66 4.72
C CYS A 106 4.37 -4.56 4.34
N TRP A 107 3.55 -5.32 5.02
CA TRP A 107 2.10 -5.18 5.03
C TRP A 107 1.59 -4.94 6.45
N THR A 108 1.84 -5.88 7.35
CA THR A 108 1.31 -5.78 8.71
C THR A 108 2.03 -4.71 9.52
N SER A 109 1.33 -4.05 10.43
CA SER A 109 1.96 -3.11 11.36
C SER A 109 3.00 -3.79 12.25
N VAL A 110 2.82 -5.07 12.57
CA VAL A 110 3.85 -5.81 13.34
C VAL A 110 5.13 -6.03 12.53
N SER A 111 5.05 -6.30 11.23
CA SER A 111 6.25 -6.38 10.38
C SER A 111 6.95 -5.03 10.27
N ARG A 112 6.19 -3.93 10.05
CA ARG A 112 6.75 -2.58 10.03
C ARG A 112 7.44 -2.24 11.35
N LYS A 113 6.80 -2.51 12.49
CA LYS A 113 7.38 -2.26 13.82
C LYS A 113 8.61 -3.11 14.11
N SER A 114 8.70 -4.31 13.55
CA SER A 114 9.89 -5.16 13.65
C SER A 114 11.08 -4.56 12.88
N VAL A 115 10.86 -3.97 11.74
CA VAL A 115 11.94 -3.39 10.91
C VAL A 115 12.29 -1.94 11.29
N LEU A 116 11.36 -1.21 11.90
CA LEU A 116 11.53 0.21 12.20
C LEU A 116 12.83 0.53 12.95
N PRO A 117 13.19 -0.18 14.05
CA PRO A 117 14.47 0.05 14.74
C PRO A 117 15.70 -0.11 13.84
N VAL A 118 15.64 -1.05 12.88
CA VAL A 118 16.74 -1.29 11.93
C VAL A 118 16.90 -0.11 10.97
N TYR A 119 15.79 0.41 10.43
CA TYR A 119 15.82 1.58 9.54
C TYR A 119 16.27 2.85 10.27
N GLU A 120 15.86 3.03 11.52
CA GLU A 120 16.27 4.19 12.33
C GLU A 120 17.75 4.11 12.73
N GLU A 121 18.22 2.95 13.16
CA GLU A 121 19.63 2.72 13.54
C GLU A 121 20.59 2.96 12.35
N LEU A 122 20.25 2.43 11.18
CA LEU A 122 21.11 2.44 10.00
C LEU A 122 20.81 3.62 9.04
N ASN A 123 19.94 4.54 9.42
CA ASN A 123 19.42 5.63 8.58
C ASN A 123 18.98 5.15 7.19
N GLY A 124 18.30 4.00 7.14
CA GLY A 124 17.68 3.50 5.93
C GLY A 124 16.36 4.22 5.61
N LEU A 125 15.79 3.95 4.44
CA LEU A 125 14.52 4.53 4.03
C LEU A 125 13.56 3.43 3.61
N LEU A 126 12.38 3.40 4.26
CA LEU A 126 11.27 2.48 3.97
C LEU A 126 10.07 3.24 3.40
N PHE A 127 9.50 2.75 2.32
CA PHE A 127 8.17 3.14 1.87
C PHE A 127 7.18 2.04 2.22
N TYR A 128 6.22 2.36 3.09
CA TYR A 128 5.21 1.46 3.62
C TYR A 128 3.87 1.70 2.93
N PRO A 129 3.35 0.75 2.11
CA PRO A 129 2.25 1.02 1.17
C PRO A 129 0.86 0.66 1.69
N VAL A 130 0.71 0.30 2.96
CA VAL A 130 -0.53 -0.27 3.49
C VAL A 130 -1.16 0.65 4.53
N GLN A 131 -2.49 0.59 4.66
CA GLN A 131 -3.20 1.25 5.75
C GLN A 131 -2.68 0.79 7.12
N TYR A 132 -2.78 1.66 8.11
CA TYR A 132 -2.32 1.32 9.45
C TYR A 132 -3.06 2.11 10.53
N GLU A 133 -2.80 1.77 11.80
CA GLU A 133 -3.46 2.31 12.98
C GLU A 133 -3.07 3.76 13.32
N GLY A 134 -2.15 4.35 12.60
CA GLY A 134 -1.52 5.60 13.05
C GLY A 134 -0.61 5.38 14.27
N GLU A 135 -0.53 6.36 15.15
CA GLU A 135 0.23 6.32 16.41
C GLU A 135 1.73 6.10 16.20
N GLU A 136 2.22 6.51 15.03
CA GLU A 136 3.62 6.40 14.63
C GLU A 136 3.97 7.43 13.56
N MET A 137 5.17 7.99 13.67
CA MET A 137 5.76 8.85 12.67
C MET A 137 7.29 8.75 12.78
N SER A 138 7.94 8.27 11.72
CA SER A 138 9.40 8.11 11.71
C SER A 138 10.02 8.84 10.54
N LYS A 139 11.19 9.44 10.76
CA LYS A 139 11.99 10.07 9.69
C LYS A 139 12.51 9.06 8.64
N ASN A 140 12.47 7.78 8.97
CA ASN A 140 12.98 6.69 8.13
C ASN A 140 11.86 5.93 7.39
N VAL A 141 10.59 6.33 7.57
CA VAL A 141 9.44 5.70 6.91
C VAL A 141 8.57 6.74 6.22
N PHE A 142 8.27 6.52 4.94
CA PHE A 142 7.19 7.18 4.23
C PHE A 142 5.97 6.26 4.16
N TYR A 143 4.84 6.75 4.66
CA TYR A 143 3.58 6.02 4.75
C TYR A 143 2.73 6.39 3.53
N THR A 144 2.65 5.49 2.55
CA THR A 144 1.86 5.71 1.34
C THR A 144 0.47 5.08 1.40
N GLY A 145 0.20 4.26 2.41
CA GLY A 145 -1.14 3.78 2.77
C GLY A 145 -1.89 4.75 3.68
N ALA A 146 -3.13 4.40 4.00
CA ALA A 146 -4.04 5.25 4.77
C ALA A 146 -3.73 5.29 6.28
N ALA A 147 -3.84 6.47 6.88
CA ALA A 147 -4.01 6.65 8.33
C ALA A 147 -5.49 6.49 8.72
N PRO A 148 -5.84 6.35 10.02
CA PRO A 148 -7.22 6.11 10.45
C PRO A 148 -8.25 7.14 9.98
N ASN A 149 -7.86 8.41 9.88
CA ASN A 149 -8.74 9.46 9.36
C ASN A 149 -8.93 9.42 7.83
N GLN A 150 -8.20 8.54 7.15
CA GLN A 150 -8.28 8.31 5.70
C GLN A 150 -8.89 6.94 5.36
N GLN A 151 -9.38 6.19 6.34
CA GLN A 151 -10.03 4.88 6.13
C GLN A 151 -11.03 4.56 7.25
N ALA A 152 -10.56 4.20 8.44
CA ALA A 152 -11.36 3.61 9.50
C ALA A 152 -12.47 4.55 10.01
N ILE A 153 -12.14 5.80 10.30
CA ILE A 153 -13.11 6.79 10.82
C ILE A 153 -14.16 7.12 9.76
N PRO A 154 -13.83 7.51 8.52
CA PRO A 154 -14.83 7.79 7.50
C PRO A 154 -15.72 6.58 7.16
N ALA A 155 -15.17 5.37 7.19
CA ALA A 155 -15.94 4.16 6.94
C ALA A 155 -17.00 3.90 8.00
N VAL A 156 -16.66 4.03 9.28
CA VAL A 156 -17.62 3.87 10.37
C VAL A 156 -18.63 5.01 10.38
N GLU A 157 -18.21 6.24 10.08
CA GLU A 157 -19.12 7.38 9.93
C GLU A 157 -20.13 7.17 8.79
N TYR A 158 -19.67 6.61 7.65
CA TYR A 158 -20.56 6.20 6.57
C TYR A 158 -21.59 5.15 7.02
N LEU A 159 -21.18 4.09 7.73
CA LEU A 159 -22.10 3.08 8.26
C LEU A 159 -23.17 3.68 9.21
N MET A 160 -22.84 4.74 9.94
CA MET A 160 -23.78 5.46 10.82
C MET A 160 -24.73 6.35 10.04
N SER A 161 -24.38 6.75 8.82
CA SER A 161 -25.21 7.60 7.96
C SER A 161 -26.44 6.83 7.44
N LYS A 162 -27.44 7.58 6.94
CA LYS A 162 -28.62 7.00 6.32
C LYS A 162 -28.25 6.17 5.08
N GLU A 163 -27.33 6.65 4.28
CA GLU A 163 -26.83 6.01 3.06
C GLU A 163 -26.10 4.71 3.36
N GLY A 164 -25.33 4.66 4.47
CA GLY A 164 -24.62 3.49 4.94
C GLY A 164 -25.44 2.52 5.80
N GLY A 165 -26.77 2.76 5.93
CA GLY A 165 -27.69 1.85 6.65
C GLY A 165 -28.07 2.29 8.05
N GLY A 166 -27.47 3.33 8.60
CA GLY A 166 -27.81 3.91 9.92
C GLY A 166 -27.50 2.99 11.08
N ALA A 167 -26.33 2.32 11.04
CA ALA A 167 -25.87 1.43 12.10
C ALA A 167 -25.79 2.15 13.46
N LYS A 168 -26.22 1.44 14.51
CA LYS A 168 -26.19 1.90 15.90
C LYS A 168 -25.36 0.97 16.79
N ARG A 169 -25.09 -0.22 16.33
CA ARG A 169 -24.35 -1.28 17.01
C ARG A 169 -23.19 -1.73 16.14
N PHE A 170 -22.04 -2.00 16.73
CA PHE A 170 -20.82 -2.29 16.01
C PHE A 170 -20.12 -3.54 16.56
N PHE A 171 -19.89 -4.51 15.69
CA PHE A 171 -19.11 -5.70 15.99
C PHE A 171 -17.71 -5.52 15.35
N LEU A 172 -16.71 -5.27 16.19
CA LEU A 172 -15.33 -5.02 15.79
C LEU A 172 -14.57 -6.35 15.79
N LEU A 173 -14.27 -6.87 14.61
CA LEU A 173 -13.61 -8.18 14.43
C LEU A 173 -12.25 -8.00 13.80
N GLY A 174 -11.19 -8.46 14.46
CA GLY A 174 -9.83 -8.27 13.94
C GLY A 174 -8.89 -9.43 14.18
N THR A 175 -7.78 -9.43 13.46
CA THR A 175 -6.63 -10.28 13.78
C THR A 175 -5.94 -9.76 15.05
N ASP A 176 -5.46 -10.64 15.90
CA ASP A 176 -4.91 -10.27 17.22
C ASP A 176 -3.47 -9.76 17.12
N TYR A 177 -3.31 -8.49 16.76
CA TYR A 177 -2.03 -7.77 16.80
C TYR A 177 -2.23 -6.25 16.85
N VAL A 178 -1.15 -5.49 16.81
CA VAL A 178 -1.16 -4.04 17.08
C VAL A 178 -2.12 -3.25 16.22
N TYR A 179 -2.23 -3.54 14.90
CA TYR A 179 -3.10 -2.77 14.00
C TYR A 179 -4.58 -2.88 14.38
N PRO A 180 -5.21 -4.07 14.47
CA PRO A 180 -6.60 -4.19 14.88
C PRO A 180 -6.87 -3.68 16.30
N ARG A 181 -5.98 -4.00 17.24
CA ARG A 181 -6.11 -3.56 18.63
C ARG A 181 -6.13 -2.04 18.75
N THR A 182 -5.21 -1.35 18.11
CA THR A 182 -5.12 0.12 18.16
C THR A 182 -6.23 0.77 17.33
N THR A 183 -6.54 0.24 16.15
CA THR A 183 -7.63 0.74 15.31
C THR A 183 -8.97 0.63 16.04
N ASN A 184 -9.26 -0.51 16.68
CA ASN A 184 -10.49 -0.69 17.42
C ASN A 184 -10.56 0.19 18.67
N LYS A 185 -9.44 0.45 19.36
CA LYS A 185 -9.37 1.45 20.43
C LYS A 185 -9.77 2.85 19.94
N ILE A 186 -9.25 3.26 18.78
CA ILE A 186 -9.61 4.53 18.13
C ILE A 186 -11.09 4.55 17.77
N LEU A 187 -11.59 3.47 17.15
CA LEU A 187 -12.98 3.37 16.72
C LEU A 187 -13.94 3.36 17.92
N ARG A 188 -13.62 2.65 19.01
CA ARG A 188 -14.43 2.68 20.24
C ARG A 188 -14.54 4.11 20.80
N ALA A 189 -13.43 4.82 20.89
CA ALA A 189 -13.45 6.21 21.38
C ALA A 189 -14.21 7.15 20.42
N PHE A 190 -14.05 6.95 19.10
CA PHE A 190 -14.86 7.66 18.10
C PHE A 190 -16.36 7.37 18.27
N LEU A 191 -16.76 6.10 18.40
CA LEU A 191 -18.16 5.69 18.61
C LEU A 191 -18.74 6.27 19.88
N HIS A 192 -18.00 6.27 20.99
CA HIS A 192 -18.41 6.93 22.23
C HIS A 192 -18.64 8.43 22.02
N SER A 193 -17.78 9.10 21.26
CA SER A 193 -17.96 10.53 20.94
C SER A 193 -19.23 10.81 20.12
N LYS A 194 -19.77 9.79 19.45
CA LYS A 194 -21.05 9.84 18.71
C LYS A 194 -22.24 9.32 19.55
N GLY A 195 -22.02 9.03 20.82
CA GLY A 195 -23.07 8.60 21.75
C GLY A 195 -23.39 7.09 21.73
N VAL A 196 -22.59 6.27 21.03
CA VAL A 196 -22.74 4.80 21.08
C VAL A 196 -22.24 4.28 22.43
N LYS A 197 -23.02 3.42 23.07
CA LYS A 197 -22.71 2.86 24.41
C LYS A 197 -21.86 1.60 24.28
N ASP A 198 -21.16 1.23 25.36
CA ASP A 198 -20.36 -0.03 25.39
C ASP A 198 -21.22 -1.27 25.13
N SER A 199 -22.49 -1.28 25.57
CA SER A 199 -23.45 -2.37 25.28
C SER A 199 -23.73 -2.58 23.79
N ASP A 200 -23.42 -1.59 22.97
CA ASP A 200 -23.63 -1.58 21.53
C ASP A 200 -22.32 -1.75 20.75
N ILE A 201 -21.23 -2.11 21.43
CA ILE A 201 -19.91 -2.38 20.81
C ILE A 201 -19.40 -3.71 21.34
N GLU A 202 -19.14 -4.64 20.43
CA GLU A 202 -18.46 -5.91 20.73
C GLU A 202 -17.11 -5.96 20.03
N GLU A 203 -16.10 -6.51 20.69
CA GLU A 203 -14.76 -6.70 20.12
C GLU A 203 -14.35 -8.16 20.21
N VAL A 204 -13.93 -8.73 19.07
CA VAL A 204 -13.44 -10.10 18.99
C VAL A 204 -12.14 -10.12 18.16
N TYR A 205 -11.17 -10.90 18.64
CA TYR A 205 -9.88 -11.05 17.96
C TYR A 205 -9.55 -12.51 17.73
N THR A 206 -8.92 -12.80 16.58
CA THR A 206 -8.46 -14.14 16.19
C THR A 206 -6.98 -14.13 15.85
N PRO A 207 -6.24 -15.22 16.06
CA PRO A 207 -4.84 -15.26 15.64
C PRO A 207 -4.70 -15.21 14.11
N PHE A 208 -3.50 -14.91 13.63
CA PHE A 208 -3.17 -15.10 12.21
C PHE A 208 -3.38 -16.56 11.80
N GLY A 209 -3.91 -16.78 10.60
CA GLY A 209 -4.21 -18.13 10.08
C GLY A 209 -5.46 -18.78 10.68
N HIS A 210 -6.27 -18.03 11.46
CA HIS A 210 -7.53 -18.55 11.98
C HIS A 210 -8.48 -18.94 10.85
N ALA A 211 -9.09 -20.14 10.95
CA ALA A 211 -9.90 -20.71 9.87
C ALA A 211 -11.33 -21.10 10.28
N ASP A 212 -11.65 -21.17 11.58
CA ASP A 212 -12.99 -21.54 12.07
C ASP A 212 -13.77 -20.33 12.56
N TYR A 213 -14.63 -19.79 11.71
CA TYR A 213 -15.44 -18.62 12.01
C TYR A 213 -16.91 -18.94 12.38
N GLN A 214 -17.30 -20.21 12.51
CA GLN A 214 -18.71 -20.59 12.76
C GLN A 214 -19.26 -19.92 14.01
N THR A 215 -18.54 -20.03 15.13
CA THR A 215 -18.96 -19.44 16.41
C THR A 215 -19.00 -17.91 16.33
N ILE A 216 -18.02 -17.29 15.67
CA ILE A 216 -17.95 -15.83 15.54
C ILE A 216 -19.11 -15.32 14.69
N VAL A 217 -19.41 -15.95 13.57
CA VAL A 217 -20.55 -15.57 12.71
C VAL A 217 -21.89 -15.78 13.44
N ALA A 218 -22.02 -16.85 14.22
CA ALA A 218 -23.20 -17.07 15.07
C ALA A 218 -23.35 -15.95 16.13
N ASN A 219 -22.25 -15.51 16.75
CA ASN A 219 -22.24 -14.39 17.69
C ASN A 219 -22.61 -13.07 17.02
N ILE A 220 -22.12 -12.81 15.80
CA ILE A 220 -22.53 -11.63 15.01
C ILE A 220 -24.05 -11.63 14.80
N LYS A 221 -24.63 -12.77 14.38
CA LYS A 221 -26.08 -12.91 14.22
C LYS A 221 -26.86 -12.64 15.51
N LYS A 222 -26.39 -13.19 16.64
CA LYS A 222 -26.99 -12.96 17.95
C LYS A 222 -26.90 -11.49 18.35
N PHE A 223 -25.74 -10.87 18.22
CA PHE A 223 -25.53 -9.47 18.53
C PHE A 223 -26.42 -8.54 17.68
N ALA A 224 -26.63 -8.89 16.42
CA ALA A 224 -27.47 -8.13 15.49
C ALA A 224 -28.97 -8.15 15.85
N GLN A 225 -29.44 -9.09 16.66
CA GLN A 225 -30.83 -9.11 17.16
C GLN A 225 -31.15 -7.89 18.05
N GLY A 226 -30.12 -7.24 18.61
CA GLY A 226 -30.27 -6.04 19.43
C GLY A 226 -30.54 -4.75 18.65
N GLY A 227 -30.49 -4.75 17.33
CA GLY A 227 -30.76 -3.56 16.51
C GLY A 227 -29.88 -3.44 15.27
N LYS A 228 -29.94 -2.29 14.61
CA LYS A 228 -29.15 -2.00 13.40
C LYS A 228 -27.66 -2.14 13.68
N THR A 229 -27.07 -3.21 13.20
CA THR A 229 -25.68 -3.63 13.45
C THR A 229 -24.85 -3.59 12.19
N ALA A 230 -23.61 -3.18 12.31
CA ALA A 230 -22.59 -3.36 11.31
C ALA A 230 -21.37 -4.09 11.89
N VAL A 231 -20.66 -4.85 11.05
CA VAL A 231 -19.37 -5.46 11.37
C VAL A 231 -18.26 -4.60 10.77
N VAL A 232 -17.25 -4.31 11.58
CA VAL A 232 -16.01 -3.65 11.12
C VAL A 232 -14.89 -4.69 11.18
N SER A 233 -14.38 -5.08 10.02
CA SER A 233 -13.37 -6.12 9.90
C SER A 233 -11.96 -5.53 9.70
N THR A 234 -11.09 -5.85 10.62
CA THR A 234 -9.65 -5.65 10.55
C THR A 234 -8.88 -6.98 10.49
N ILE A 235 -9.53 -8.01 9.94
CA ILE A 235 -8.89 -9.30 9.65
C ILE A 235 -7.87 -9.12 8.53
N ASN A 236 -6.69 -9.72 8.67
CA ASN A 236 -5.61 -9.66 7.69
C ASN A 236 -5.21 -11.05 7.17
N GLY A 237 -4.70 -11.08 5.94
CA GLY A 237 -4.15 -12.25 5.31
C GLY A 237 -5.18 -13.30 4.94
N ASP A 238 -4.75 -14.55 4.92
CA ASP A 238 -5.52 -15.71 4.48
C ASP A 238 -6.76 -16.02 5.33
N SER A 239 -6.82 -15.55 6.58
CA SER A 239 -7.98 -15.66 7.47
C SER A 239 -9.24 -14.97 6.93
N ASN A 240 -9.11 -14.05 5.98
CA ASN A 240 -10.25 -13.43 5.30
C ASN A 240 -11.07 -14.46 4.49
N VAL A 241 -10.41 -15.43 3.88
CA VAL A 241 -11.07 -16.46 3.03
C VAL A 241 -12.10 -17.26 3.83
N PRO A 242 -11.76 -17.94 4.94
CA PRO A 242 -12.72 -18.69 5.73
C PRO A 242 -13.77 -17.80 6.41
N PHE A 243 -13.43 -16.57 6.80
CA PHE A 243 -14.41 -15.63 7.36
C PHE A 243 -15.53 -15.32 6.35
N TYR A 244 -15.18 -14.89 5.12
CA TYR A 244 -16.18 -14.55 4.11
C TYR A 244 -16.94 -15.77 3.61
N LYS A 245 -16.29 -16.94 3.53
CA LYS A 245 -16.96 -18.20 3.21
C LYS A 245 -18.04 -18.52 4.25
N GLU A 246 -17.73 -18.41 5.54
CA GLU A 246 -18.67 -18.68 6.61
C GLU A 246 -19.78 -17.61 6.68
N LEU A 247 -19.46 -16.35 6.44
CA LEU A 247 -20.44 -15.26 6.33
C LEU A 247 -21.48 -15.57 5.24
N GLY A 248 -21.04 -16.02 4.08
CA GLY A 248 -21.89 -16.45 2.96
C GLY A 248 -22.71 -17.68 3.28
N ASN A 249 -22.09 -18.73 3.87
CA ASN A 249 -22.76 -19.98 4.27
C ASN A 249 -23.87 -19.73 5.30
N ALA A 250 -23.62 -18.83 6.25
CA ALA A 250 -24.58 -18.45 7.28
C ALA A 250 -25.74 -17.59 6.75
N GLY A 251 -25.67 -17.17 5.48
CA GLY A 251 -26.66 -16.30 4.85
C GLY A 251 -26.76 -14.90 5.46
N LEU A 252 -25.66 -14.40 6.02
CA LEU A 252 -25.60 -13.05 6.58
C LEU A 252 -25.41 -12.03 5.46
N LYS A 253 -26.50 -11.42 5.05
CA LYS A 253 -26.53 -10.48 3.91
C LYS A 253 -26.21 -9.06 4.33
N ALA A 254 -25.56 -8.32 3.44
CA ALA A 254 -25.19 -6.93 3.68
C ALA A 254 -26.37 -6.01 4.01
N LYS A 255 -27.56 -6.25 3.44
CA LYS A 255 -28.78 -5.48 3.74
C LYS A 255 -29.23 -5.63 5.21
N ASP A 256 -28.89 -6.75 5.87
CA ASP A 256 -29.27 -7.06 7.24
C ASP A 256 -28.16 -6.65 8.21
N VAL A 257 -26.93 -7.06 7.92
CA VAL A 257 -25.72 -6.76 8.71
C VAL A 257 -24.56 -6.47 7.77
N PRO A 258 -24.33 -5.23 7.34
CA PRO A 258 -23.21 -4.89 6.50
C PRO A 258 -21.88 -5.15 7.22
N VAL A 259 -20.93 -5.71 6.50
CA VAL A 259 -19.52 -5.81 6.89
C VAL A 259 -18.75 -4.75 6.11
N VAL A 260 -17.96 -3.91 6.77
CA VAL A 260 -16.92 -3.10 6.13
C VAL A 260 -15.56 -3.67 6.48
N ALA A 261 -14.75 -3.93 5.47
CA ALA A 261 -13.39 -4.43 5.63
C ALA A 261 -12.35 -3.34 5.34
N PHE A 262 -11.23 -3.39 6.07
CA PHE A 262 -10.09 -2.49 5.89
C PHE A 262 -8.86 -3.17 5.27
N SER A 263 -8.91 -4.49 5.10
CA SER A 263 -7.81 -5.29 4.55
C SER A 263 -8.30 -6.33 3.52
N VAL A 264 -9.44 -6.07 2.90
CA VAL A 264 -10.00 -6.89 1.80
C VAL A 264 -10.25 -5.97 0.61
N GLY A 265 -9.58 -6.27 -0.48
CA GLY A 265 -9.77 -5.64 -1.78
C GLY A 265 -9.98 -6.68 -2.86
N GLU A 266 -9.76 -6.29 -4.09
CA GLU A 266 -9.96 -7.14 -5.25
C GLU A 266 -9.08 -8.42 -5.22
N GLU A 267 -7.86 -8.33 -4.67
CA GLU A 267 -6.93 -9.47 -4.62
C GLU A 267 -7.43 -10.55 -3.66
N GLU A 268 -7.89 -10.19 -2.47
CA GLU A 268 -8.42 -11.12 -1.47
C GLU A 268 -9.73 -11.76 -1.94
N LEU A 269 -10.56 -11.02 -2.68
CA LEU A 269 -11.82 -11.54 -3.22
C LEU A 269 -11.63 -12.50 -4.40
N ARG A 270 -10.49 -12.49 -5.06
CA ARG A 270 -10.20 -13.28 -6.27
C ARG A 270 -10.35 -14.79 -6.08
N GLY A 271 -10.14 -15.29 -4.87
CA GLY A 271 -10.24 -16.71 -4.51
C GLY A 271 -11.55 -17.12 -3.80
N ILE A 272 -12.53 -16.21 -3.72
CA ILE A 272 -13.76 -16.40 -2.93
C ILE A 272 -14.98 -16.34 -3.86
N ASP A 273 -16.04 -17.14 -3.57
CA ASP A 273 -17.36 -16.93 -4.19
C ASP A 273 -17.96 -15.62 -3.64
N THR A 274 -18.02 -14.61 -4.48
CA THR A 274 -18.49 -13.27 -4.10
C THR A 274 -19.99 -13.06 -4.24
N LYS A 275 -20.72 -13.98 -4.86
CA LYS A 275 -22.18 -13.85 -5.03
C LYS A 275 -22.93 -13.69 -3.71
N PRO A 276 -22.65 -14.48 -2.66
CA PRO A 276 -23.30 -14.29 -1.35
C PRO A 276 -22.87 -12.99 -0.64
N LEU A 277 -21.77 -12.36 -1.08
CA LEU A 277 -21.13 -11.22 -0.43
C LEU A 277 -21.52 -9.87 -1.04
N VAL A 278 -22.33 -9.88 -2.10
CA VAL A 278 -22.78 -8.65 -2.77
C VAL A 278 -23.40 -7.68 -1.75
N GLY A 279 -22.95 -6.43 -1.81
CA GLY A 279 -23.40 -5.38 -0.91
C GLY A 279 -22.57 -5.17 0.34
N HIS A 280 -21.72 -6.12 0.75
CA HIS A 280 -20.72 -5.86 1.80
C HIS A 280 -19.69 -4.85 1.31
N LEU A 281 -19.01 -4.19 2.22
CA LEU A 281 -18.24 -2.98 1.96
C LEU A 281 -16.74 -3.19 2.20
N ALA A 282 -15.93 -2.41 1.51
CA ALA A 282 -14.53 -2.17 1.84
C ALA A 282 -14.25 -0.65 1.81
N ALA A 283 -13.30 -0.21 2.62
CA ALA A 283 -12.86 1.18 2.62
C ALA A 283 -11.39 1.26 2.21
N TRP A 284 -11.12 2.01 1.15
CA TRP A 284 -9.79 2.17 0.56
C TRP A 284 -9.61 3.59 -0.01
N ASN A 285 -8.47 3.85 -0.61
CA ASN A 285 -8.20 5.10 -1.32
C ASN A 285 -8.18 4.91 -2.86
N TYR A 286 -8.29 3.67 -3.30
CA TYR A 286 -8.34 3.25 -4.70
C TYR A 286 -9.15 1.96 -4.83
N PHE A 287 -9.86 1.81 -5.95
CA PHE A 287 -10.48 0.56 -6.41
C PHE A 287 -10.22 0.38 -7.91
N MET A 288 -9.98 -0.86 -8.35
CA MET A 288 -9.76 -1.17 -9.77
C MET A 288 -10.91 -0.74 -10.68
N SER A 289 -12.11 -0.66 -10.15
CA SER A 289 -13.34 -0.33 -10.90
C SER A 289 -13.51 1.15 -11.25
N ILE A 290 -12.69 2.04 -10.66
CA ILE A 290 -12.74 3.47 -11.02
C ILE A 290 -12.30 3.68 -12.47
N LYS A 291 -12.72 4.81 -13.05
CA LYS A 291 -12.45 5.11 -14.45
C LYS A 291 -11.86 6.50 -14.59
N ASN A 292 -10.63 6.55 -15.03
CA ASN A 292 -9.95 7.75 -15.47
C ASN A 292 -8.71 7.36 -16.30
N PRO A 293 -8.16 8.25 -17.16
CA PRO A 293 -7.07 7.92 -18.06
C PRO A 293 -5.79 7.42 -17.37
N VAL A 294 -5.49 7.88 -16.16
CA VAL A 294 -4.29 7.46 -15.39
C VAL A 294 -4.46 6.01 -14.91
N ASP A 295 -5.64 5.67 -14.43
CA ASP A 295 -5.97 4.31 -14.02
C ASP A 295 -6.02 3.34 -15.22
N ASP A 296 -6.58 3.78 -16.34
CA ASP A 296 -6.62 2.96 -17.56
C ASP A 296 -5.21 2.62 -18.05
N ASP A 297 -4.26 3.58 -18.00
CA ASP A 297 -2.84 3.34 -18.30
C ASP A 297 -2.19 2.40 -17.30
N PHE A 298 -2.43 2.60 -16.01
CA PHE A 298 -1.91 1.72 -14.95
C PHE A 298 -2.39 0.28 -15.10
N LYS A 299 -3.68 0.06 -15.31
CA LYS A 299 -4.27 -1.27 -15.56
C LYS A 299 -3.73 -1.92 -16.84
N LYS A 300 -3.56 -1.14 -17.91
CA LYS A 300 -2.96 -1.63 -19.15
C LYS A 300 -1.52 -2.10 -18.97
N LYS A 301 -0.70 -1.32 -18.25
CA LYS A 301 0.68 -1.69 -17.91
C LYS A 301 0.72 -2.95 -17.06
N TRP A 302 -0.17 -3.05 -16.06
CA TRP A 302 -0.30 -4.22 -15.23
C TRP A 302 -0.65 -5.48 -16.05
N ALA A 303 -1.67 -5.42 -16.88
CA ALA A 303 -2.07 -6.54 -17.72
C ALA A 303 -0.94 -6.98 -18.67
N ALA A 304 -0.22 -6.02 -19.27
CA ALA A 304 0.92 -6.31 -20.13
C ALA A 304 2.06 -6.98 -19.33
N TRP A 305 2.35 -6.52 -18.12
CA TRP A 305 3.36 -7.10 -17.24
C TRP A 305 3.00 -8.53 -16.84
N VAL A 306 1.77 -8.75 -16.39
CA VAL A 306 1.26 -10.09 -16.04
C VAL A 306 1.44 -11.07 -17.19
N LYS A 307 1.06 -10.66 -18.40
CA LYS A 307 1.17 -11.48 -19.61
C LYS A 307 2.64 -11.76 -19.99
N SER A 308 3.49 -10.73 -20.01
CA SER A 308 4.89 -10.86 -20.45
C SER A 308 5.74 -11.69 -19.48
N ASN A 309 5.35 -11.74 -18.20
CA ASN A 309 6.05 -12.51 -17.18
C ASN A 309 5.36 -13.83 -16.82
N ASN A 310 4.30 -14.20 -17.55
CA ASN A 310 3.52 -15.42 -17.31
C ASN A 310 3.11 -15.59 -15.83
N LEU A 311 2.66 -14.51 -15.19
CA LEU A 311 2.32 -14.56 -13.78
C LEU A 311 1.14 -15.50 -13.52
N PRO A 312 1.18 -16.29 -12.42
CA PRO A 312 0.07 -17.16 -12.04
C PRO A 312 -1.24 -16.36 -11.92
N GLY A 313 -2.33 -16.89 -12.44
CA GLY A 313 -3.64 -16.24 -12.47
C GLY A 313 -3.94 -15.46 -13.76
N GLY A 314 -2.91 -15.12 -14.57
CA GLY A 314 -3.10 -14.54 -15.90
C GLY A 314 -4.10 -13.39 -15.91
N ASP A 315 -5.07 -13.41 -16.81
CA ASP A 315 -6.10 -12.37 -16.99
C ASP A 315 -7.00 -12.13 -15.75
N LYS A 316 -6.93 -13.02 -14.76
CA LYS A 316 -7.65 -12.84 -13.49
C LYS A 316 -6.91 -12.01 -12.47
N ARG A 317 -5.67 -11.58 -12.76
CA ARG A 317 -4.91 -10.70 -11.88
C ARG A 317 -5.55 -9.31 -11.86
N VAL A 318 -5.63 -8.75 -10.69
CA VAL A 318 -6.30 -7.46 -10.42
C VAL A 318 -5.30 -6.41 -9.97
N THR A 319 -5.74 -5.15 -9.93
CA THR A 319 -5.09 -4.08 -9.17
C THR A 319 -5.91 -3.78 -7.93
N ASN A 320 -5.27 -3.27 -6.87
CA ASN A 320 -5.92 -2.86 -5.63
C ASN A 320 -5.20 -1.67 -4.99
N ASP A 321 -5.73 -1.16 -3.90
CA ASP A 321 -5.19 0.01 -3.20
C ASP A 321 -3.71 -0.13 -2.78
N PRO A 322 -3.26 -1.20 -2.11
CA PRO A 322 -1.85 -1.32 -1.75
C PRO A 322 -0.89 -1.42 -2.95
N MET A 323 -1.37 -1.94 -4.07
CA MET A 323 -0.60 -1.93 -5.33
C MET A 323 -0.46 -0.51 -5.89
N GLU A 324 -1.54 0.28 -5.88
CA GLU A 324 -1.48 1.70 -6.25
C GLU A 324 -0.52 2.46 -5.34
N ALA A 325 -0.63 2.25 -4.03
CA ALA A 325 0.23 2.90 -3.04
C ALA A 325 1.72 2.53 -3.20
N THR A 326 2.01 1.28 -3.59
CA THR A 326 3.36 0.82 -3.93
C THR A 326 3.88 1.51 -5.19
N TYR A 327 3.08 1.54 -6.25
CA TYR A 327 3.41 2.23 -7.51
C TYR A 327 3.69 3.71 -7.28
N VAL A 328 2.80 4.41 -6.58
CA VAL A 328 2.95 5.83 -6.23
C VAL A 328 4.21 6.05 -5.41
N GLY A 329 4.47 5.22 -4.40
CA GLY A 329 5.66 5.34 -3.54
C GLY A 329 6.96 5.24 -4.33
N ILE A 330 7.07 4.27 -5.24
CA ILE A 330 8.25 4.09 -6.09
C ILE A 330 8.44 5.29 -7.05
N MET A 331 7.35 5.76 -7.68
CA MET A 331 7.41 6.89 -8.59
C MET A 331 7.76 8.20 -7.89
N MET A 332 7.23 8.43 -6.69
CA MET A 332 7.58 9.60 -5.88
C MET A 332 9.00 9.53 -5.35
N TRP A 333 9.49 8.35 -4.97
CA TRP A 333 10.90 8.18 -4.61
C TRP A 333 11.81 8.51 -5.80
N LYS A 334 11.49 8.02 -7.01
CA LYS A 334 12.21 8.38 -8.24
C LYS A 334 12.27 9.90 -8.43
N GLN A 335 11.12 10.58 -8.34
CA GLN A 335 11.06 12.05 -8.45
C GLN A 335 11.94 12.73 -7.39
N ALA A 336 11.95 12.21 -6.15
CA ALA A 336 12.77 12.77 -5.07
C ALA A 336 14.26 12.59 -5.33
N VAL A 337 14.70 11.43 -5.80
CA VAL A 337 16.09 11.15 -6.17
C VAL A 337 16.56 12.07 -7.31
N GLU A 338 15.72 12.23 -8.33
CA GLU A 338 16.02 13.14 -9.46
C GLU A 338 16.10 14.61 -9.00
N LYS A 339 15.17 15.05 -8.18
CA LYS A 339 15.17 16.41 -7.58
C LYS A 339 16.38 16.65 -6.68
N ALA A 340 16.77 15.65 -5.90
CA ALA A 340 17.94 15.70 -5.01
C ALA A 340 19.27 15.56 -5.76
N GLY A 341 19.26 14.99 -6.98
CA GLY A 341 20.47 14.61 -7.73
C GLY A 341 21.30 13.54 -7.01
N SER A 342 20.67 12.77 -6.09
CA SER A 342 21.39 11.85 -5.19
C SER A 342 20.42 10.79 -4.64
N THR A 343 20.99 9.62 -4.29
CA THR A 343 20.29 8.57 -3.50
C THR A 343 20.54 8.69 -2.00
N ASP A 344 21.25 9.70 -1.55
CA ASP A 344 21.46 9.96 -0.13
C ASP A 344 20.12 10.12 0.61
N VAL A 345 19.95 9.38 1.70
CA VAL A 345 18.67 9.27 2.41
C VAL A 345 18.17 10.62 2.90
N ASP A 346 19.04 11.46 3.47
CA ASP A 346 18.64 12.75 4.03
C ASP A 346 18.25 13.75 2.94
N LYS A 347 18.96 13.72 1.79
CA LYS A 347 18.63 14.54 0.62
C LYS A 347 17.31 14.10 -0.02
N VAL A 348 17.11 12.79 -0.17
CA VAL A 348 15.86 12.22 -0.71
C VAL A 348 14.69 12.55 0.21
N ARG A 349 14.84 12.38 1.52
CA ARG A 349 13.81 12.73 2.52
C ARG A 349 13.36 14.19 2.36
N LYS A 350 14.30 15.13 2.30
CA LYS A 350 13.99 16.55 2.10
C LYS A 350 13.29 16.81 0.76
N ALA A 351 13.73 16.11 -0.30
CA ALA A 351 13.15 16.26 -1.62
C ALA A 351 11.74 15.68 -1.74
N MET A 352 11.35 14.75 -0.86
CA MET A 352 9.99 14.18 -0.81
C MET A 352 8.93 15.20 -0.38
N TYR A 353 9.26 16.14 0.48
CA TYR A 353 8.26 17.07 1.04
C TYR A 353 7.62 17.94 -0.02
N GLY A 354 6.29 17.97 -0.01
CA GLY A 354 5.48 18.75 -0.94
C GLY A 354 5.41 18.18 -2.36
N GLN A 355 6.00 17.01 -2.62
CA GLN A 355 5.87 16.38 -3.92
C GLN A 355 4.41 16.00 -4.22
N GLN A 356 4.05 16.12 -5.47
CA GLN A 356 2.75 15.77 -5.99
C GLN A 356 2.87 14.67 -7.04
N PHE A 357 1.89 13.78 -7.06
CA PHE A 357 1.79 12.72 -8.05
C PHE A 357 0.35 12.51 -8.49
N LYS A 358 0.10 12.52 -9.79
CA LYS A 358 -1.20 12.18 -10.35
C LYS A 358 -1.36 10.67 -10.33
N ALA A 359 -2.15 10.18 -9.40
CA ALA A 359 -2.28 8.76 -9.10
C ALA A 359 -3.39 8.06 -9.91
N PRO A 360 -3.34 6.72 -10.04
CA PRO A 360 -4.42 5.92 -10.62
C PRO A 360 -5.78 6.17 -9.97
N SER A 361 -5.84 6.47 -8.68
CA SER A 361 -7.08 6.92 -8.00
C SER A 361 -7.78 8.12 -8.66
N GLY A 362 -7.12 8.79 -9.61
CA GLY A 362 -7.63 9.98 -10.29
C GLY A 362 -7.36 11.29 -9.56
N PHE A 363 -6.80 11.21 -8.35
CA PHE A 363 -6.44 12.37 -7.54
C PHE A 363 -4.95 12.72 -7.68
N THR A 364 -4.61 13.97 -7.39
CA THR A 364 -3.22 14.37 -7.17
C THR A 364 -2.92 14.19 -5.70
N LEU A 365 -2.08 13.21 -5.39
CA LEU A 365 -1.62 12.93 -4.03
C LEU A 365 -0.46 13.85 -3.68
N VAL A 366 -0.34 14.20 -2.40
CA VAL A 366 0.69 15.10 -1.90
C VAL A 366 1.43 14.44 -0.74
N MET A 367 2.76 14.37 -0.80
CA MET A 367 3.58 13.92 0.31
C MET A 367 3.79 15.05 1.30
N ASN A 368 3.28 14.88 2.50
CA ASN A 368 3.38 15.88 3.56
C ASN A 368 4.68 15.73 4.37
N ASN A 369 5.01 16.78 5.13
CA ASN A 369 6.18 16.77 6.01
C ASN A 369 6.02 15.88 7.27
N ASN A 370 4.85 15.29 7.48
CA ASN A 370 4.65 14.21 8.45
C ASN A 370 4.86 12.81 7.86
N HIS A 371 5.48 12.72 6.68
CA HIS A 371 5.78 11.48 5.94
C HIS A 371 4.57 10.68 5.45
N HIS A 372 3.39 11.29 5.41
CA HIS A 372 2.17 10.65 4.93
C HIS A 372 1.63 11.32 3.67
N LEU A 373 1.00 10.54 2.81
CA LEU A 373 0.28 11.05 1.66
C LEU A 373 -1.07 11.66 2.07
N SER A 374 -1.42 12.79 1.48
CA SER A 374 -2.82 13.20 1.38
C SER A 374 -3.50 12.33 0.32
N LYS A 375 -4.58 11.65 0.70
CA LYS A 375 -5.27 10.65 -0.14
C LYS A 375 -6.78 10.86 -0.12
N PRO A 376 -7.53 10.47 -1.19
CA PRO A 376 -9.00 10.39 -1.11
C PRO A 376 -9.41 9.24 -0.19
N VAL A 377 -10.66 9.24 0.24
CA VAL A 377 -11.30 8.08 0.88
C VAL A 377 -12.43 7.60 0.00
N MET A 378 -12.52 6.30 -0.20
CA MET A 378 -13.58 5.67 -0.99
C MET A 378 -14.18 4.50 -0.24
N ILE A 379 -15.49 4.30 -0.38
CA ILE A 379 -16.19 3.12 0.10
C ILE A 379 -16.71 2.38 -1.12
N GLY A 380 -16.28 1.14 -1.25
CA GLY A 380 -16.68 0.23 -2.31
C GLY A 380 -17.62 -0.84 -1.81
N GLU A 381 -18.65 -1.14 -2.59
CA GLU A 381 -19.59 -2.21 -2.37
C GLU A 381 -19.22 -3.42 -3.23
N VAL A 382 -19.10 -4.58 -2.63
CA VAL A 382 -18.72 -5.84 -3.31
C VAL A 382 -19.76 -6.20 -4.38
N ARG A 383 -19.27 -6.48 -5.59
CA ARG A 383 -20.02 -6.99 -6.72
C ARG A 383 -19.86 -8.51 -6.85
N GLY A 384 -20.79 -9.14 -7.55
CA GLY A 384 -20.76 -10.59 -7.79
C GLY A 384 -19.58 -11.09 -8.65
N ASP A 385 -18.83 -10.20 -9.28
CA ASP A 385 -17.63 -10.49 -10.08
C ASP A 385 -16.32 -10.26 -9.32
N GLY A 386 -16.39 -9.97 -8.01
CA GLY A 386 -15.21 -9.72 -7.17
C GLY A 386 -14.63 -8.30 -7.32
N GLN A 387 -15.30 -7.43 -8.04
CA GLN A 387 -15.00 -6.00 -8.13
C GLN A 387 -15.86 -5.20 -7.16
N PHE A 388 -15.67 -3.88 -7.13
CA PHE A 388 -16.41 -2.99 -6.25
C PHE A 388 -17.15 -1.91 -7.03
N ASN A 389 -18.33 -1.52 -6.53
CA ASN A 389 -18.96 -0.25 -6.89
C ASN A 389 -18.56 0.80 -5.86
N VAL A 390 -17.95 1.90 -6.27
CA VAL A 390 -17.68 3.02 -5.37
C VAL A 390 -18.99 3.72 -5.06
N VAL A 391 -19.49 3.56 -3.85
CA VAL A 391 -20.79 4.10 -3.39
C VAL A 391 -20.64 5.44 -2.66
N TRP A 392 -19.43 5.72 -2.16
CA TRP A 392 -19.10 6.98 -1.50
C TRP A 392 -17.63 7.31 -1.68
N LYS A 393 -17.32 8.60 -1.79
CA LYS A 393 -15.92 9.08 -1.82
C LYS A 393 -15.83 10.53 -1.37
N THR A 394 -14.66 10.91 -0.85
CA THR A 394 -14.37 12.32 -0.56
C THR A 394 -14.21 13.11 -1.86
N PRO A 395 -14.61 14.40 -1.90
CA PRO A 395 -14.45 15.25 -3.07
C PRO A 395 -12.99 15.62 -3.35
N THR A 396 -12.14 15.62 -2.31
CA THR A 396 -10.73 15.97 -2.37
C THR A 396 -9.89 14.97 -1.56
N VAL A 397 -8.56 15.10 -1.66
CA VAL A 397 -7.64 14.37 -0.79
C VAL A 397 -7.71 14.88 0.64
N ILE A 398 -7.57 13.97 1.59
CA ILE A 398 -7.54 14.24 3.03
C ILE A 398 -6.09 14.14 3.51
N ARG A 399 -5.61 15.14 4.25
CA ARG A 399 -4.31 15.06 4.93
C ARG A 399 -4.36 14.00 6.02
N ALA A 400 -3.37 13.11 6.05
CA ALA A 400 -3.26 12.11 7.10
C ALA A 400 -3.00 12.75 8.47
N LYS A 401 -3.64 12.21 9.49
CA LYS A 401 -3.39 12.52 10.91
C LYS A 401 -2.78 11.28 11.56
N PRO A 402 -1.45 11.18 11.67
CA PRO A 402 -0.81 10.02 12.28
C PRO A 402 -1.17 9.84 13.76
N TRP A 403 -1.37 10.94 14.47
CA TRP A 403 -1.81 10.94 15.86
C TRP A 403 -3.32 11.14 15.94
N SER A 404 -4.03 10.08 16.35
CA SER A 404 -5.48 10.13 16.41
C SER A 404 -5.97 11.04 17.55
N PRO A 405 -6.94 11.94 17.29
CA PRO A 405 -7.54 12.76 18.34
C PRO A 405 -8.37 11.95 19.35
N TYR A 406 -8.61 10.67 19.07
CA TYR A 406 -9.36 9.76 19.93
C TYR A 406 -8.45 8.95 20.87
N ILE A 407 -7.14 9.15 20.83
CA ILE A 407 -6.19 8.56 21.77
C ILE A 407 -5.75 9.63 22.77
N PRO A 408 -6.03 9.47 24.07
CA PRO A 408 -5.56 10.42 25.08
C PRO A 408 -4.03 10.61 25.05
N GLY A 409 -3.59 11.85 25.20
CA GLY A 409 -2.16 12.22 25.17
C GLY A 409 -1.59 12.49 23.77
N ASN A 410 -2.43 12.48 22.74
CA ASN A 410 -2.03 12.87 21.40
C ASN A 410 -2.15 14.38 21.15
N GLU A 411 -2.81 15.11 22.04
CA GLU A 411 -2.93 16.56 21.95
C GLU A 411 -1.54 17.19 22.04
N GLY A 412 -1.19 17.98 21.04
CA GLY A 412 0.11 18.67 20.99
C GLY A 412 1.28 17.82 20.44
N LYS A 413 1.06 16.57 20.07
CA LYS A 413 2.10 15.84 19.34
C LYS A 413 2.39 16.49 17.98
N PRO A 414 3.67 16.56 17.55
CA PRO A 414 4.04 17.22 16.30
C PRO A 414 3.42 16.51 15.09
N ASP A 415 2.85 17.28 14.16
CA ASP A 415 2.36 16.80 12.85
C ASP A 415 3.40 17.04 11.75
N GLN A 416 4.66 16.90 12.09
CA GLN A 416 5.78 16.96 11.14
C GLN A 416 6.98 16.21 11.69
N VAL A 417 7.77 15.61 10.80
CA VAL A 417 9.06 15.02 11.12
C VAL A 417 10.10 16.13 11.24
N MET A 418 10.82 16.14 12.35
CA MET A 418 11.92 17.10 12.61
C MET A 418 13.26 16.56 12.11
#